data_89351d2b95457ae2ec6a2d27ac183aec
#
_entry.id   89351d2b95457ae2ec6a2d27ac183aec
#
_cell.length_a   1.000
_cell.length_b   1.000
_cell.length_c   1.000
_cell.angle_alpha   90.00
_cell.angle_beta   90.00
_cell.angle_gamma   90.00
#
_symmetry.space_group_name_H-M   'P 1'
#
loop_
_entity.id
_entity.type
_entity.pdbx_description
1 polymer ?
#
loop_
_entity_poly.entity_id
_entity_poly.type
_entity_poly.pdbx_seq_one_letter_code
_entity_poly.pdbx_strand_id
1 'polypeptide(L)'
;MNNFDLTINTDVARQILTNFIRSEVRRVGFQRVVINLSGGLDSALSCALAAEAMGPENVIALRLPYRTSSQDSLEHAQLMIDQFKVQSQTIDISEVVDPLIGRDPEMSKTRKGNIMARARMIVLYDQSEAFKALPIGTSNKTEILLGYSTMWGDMASAVNPIGDLYKTQVRQLSRALDIPSAIIDKPPSADLWVGQTDESELGFTYEQVDKLLYLLVDHRFNARECMEEGFDETFVNAVVKRVRRNQFKRMMPPIAKVSNRTIGYDFLYLRDWGT
;
A
#
# COMPACT_ATOMS: atom_id res chain seq x y z
N MET A 1 3.83 12.78 28.98
CA MET A 1 3.46 12.13 27.70
C MET A 1 2.52 10.99 28.02
N ASN A 2 1.28 11.08 27.60
CA ASN A 2 0.39 9.93 27.66
C ASN A 2 0.99 8.83 26.77
N ASN A 3 1.08 7.61 27.28
CA ASN A 3 1.68 6.50 26.56
C ASN A 3 0.67 5.98 25.53
N PHE A 4 0.55 6.68 24.39
CA PHE A 4 -0.29 6.24 23.29
C PHE A 4 0.32 5.00 22.66
N ASP A 5 -0.31 3.87 22.91
CA ASP A 5 0.16 2.57 22.48
C ASP A 5 -0.49 2.20 21.14
N LEU A 6 0.35 2.06 20.11
CA LEU A 6 -0.02 1.57 18.78
C LEU A 6 0.03 0.03 18.68
N THR A 7 0.20 -0.64 19.82
CA THR A 7 0.21 -2.11 19.84
C THR A 7 -1.14 -2.67 19.45
N ILE A 8 -1.13 -3.66 18.55
CA ILE A 8 -2.34 -4.37 18.12
C ILE A 8 -2.35 -5.80 18.63
N ASN A 9 -3.54 -6.35 18.81
CA ASN A 9 -3.68 -7.80 18.93
C ASN A 9 -3.50 -8.43 17.55
N THR A 10 -2.32 -9.00 17.33
CA THR A 10 -1.92 -9.54 16.02
C THR A 10 -2.78 -10.73 15.59
N ASP A 11 -3.25 -11.57 16.51
CA ASP A 11 -4.11 -12.72 16.18
C ASP A 11 -5.49 -12.24 15.71
N VAL A 12 -6.07 -11.27 16.40
CA VAL A 12 -7.36 -10.67 16.01
C VAL A 12 -7.22 -9.94 14.69
N ALA A 13 -6.17 -9.13 14.52
CA ALA A 13 -5.91 -8.42 13.26
C ALA A 13 -5.75 -9.39 12.08
N ARG A 14 -4.95 -10.46 12.25
CA ARG A 14 -4.78 -11.53 11.26
C ARG A 14 -6.12 -12.15 10.86
N GLN A 15 -6.96 -12.52 11.83
CA GLN A 15 -8.27 -13.12 11.56
C GLN A 15 -9.21 -12.15 10.81
N ILE A 16 -9.26 -10.89 11.23
CA ILE A 16 -10.08 -9.86 10.56
C ILE A 16 -9.63 -9.69 9.11
N LEU A 17 -8.33 -9.52 8.87
CA LEU A 17 -7.80 -9.20 7.55
C LEU A 17 -7.89 -10.40 6.59
N THR A 18 -7.64 -11.62 7.05
CA THR A 18 -7.80 -12.83 6.22
C THR A 18 -9.26 -13.09 5.88
N ASN A 19 -10.19 -12.90 6.83
CA ASN A 19 -11.62 -12.99 6.57
C ASN A 19 -12.11 -11.89 5.63
N PHE A 20 -11.60 -10.67 5.79
CA PHE A 20 -11.89 -9.55 4.89
C PHE A 20 -11.48 -9.88 3.45
N ILE A 21 -10.24 -10.30 3.21
CA ILE A 21 -9.77 -10.69 1.87
C ILE A 21 -10.70 -11.76 1.28
N ARG A 22 -10.94 -12.84 2.03
CA ARG A 22 -11.76 -13.98 1.55
C ARG A 22 -13.17 -13.55 1.17
N SER A 23 -13.81 -12.74 2.02
CA SER A 23 -15.19 -12.31 1.79
C SER A 23 -15.29 -11.32 0.62
N GLU A 24 -14.40 -10.34 0.52
CA GLU A 24 -14.43 -9.37 -0.56
C GLU A 24 -14.14 -9.97 -1.93
N VAL A 25 -13.16 -10.88 -2.00
CA VAL A 25 -12.80 -11.56 -3.25
C VAL A 25 -13.95 -12.45 -3.72
N ARG A 26 -14.52 -13.25 -2.81
CA ARG A 26 -15.60 -14.20 -3.17
C ARG A 26 -16.90 -13.49 -3.50
N ARG A 27 -17.19 -12.37 -2.84
CA ARG A 27 -18.43 -11.61 -3.08
C ARG A 27 -18.54 -11.12 -4.52
N VAL A 28 -17.42 -10.77 -5.15
CA VAL A 28 -17.39 -10.33 -6.55
C VAL A 28 -17.14 -11.47 -7.54
N GLY A 29 -17.22 -12.74 -7.06
CA GLY A 29 -17.17 -13.94 -7.89
C GLY A 29 -15.78 -14.47 -8.21
N PHE A 30 -14.72 -13.89 -7.64
CA PHE A 30 -13.34 -14.37 -7.86
C PHE A 30 -12.94 -15.45 -6.86
N GLN A 31 -12.02 -16.31 -7.28
CA GLN A 31 -11.41 -17.37 -6.46
C GLN A 31 -9.89 -17.17 -6.30
N ARG A 32 -9.30 -16.32 -7.11
CA ARG A 32 -7.87 -16.05 -7.15
C ARG A 32 -7.59 -14.58 -6.92
N VAL A 33 -6.38 -14.31 -6.48
CA VAL A 33 -5.87 -12.95 -6.28
C VAL A 33 -4.50 -12.79 -6.94
N VAL A 34 -4.22 -11.58 -7.40
CA VAL A 34 -2.91 -11.20 -7.94
C VAL A 34 -2.35 -10.03 -7.16
N ILE A 35 -1.05 -10.04 -6.89
CA ILE A 35 -0.39 -9.01 -6.08
C ILE A 35 0.98 -8.65 -6.65
N ASN A 36 1.33 -7.36 -6.65
CA ASN A 36 2.68 -6.92 -6.90
C ASN A 36 3.56 -7.18 -5.67
N LEU A 37 4.47 -8.14 -5.77
CA LEU A 37 5.42 -8.50 -4.71
C LEU A 37 6.75 -7.80 -4.96
N SER A 38 6.93 -6.63 -4.36
CA SER A 38 8.10 -5.77 -4.57
C SER A 38 9.33 -6.17 -3.75
N GLY A 39 9.19 -7.11 -2.80
CA GLY A 39 10.22 -7.41 -1.81
C GLY A 39 10.28 -6.44 -0.64
N GLY A 40 9.37 -5.47 -0.58
CA GLY A 40 9.15 -4.58 0.57
C GLY A 40 8.14 -5.17 1.56
N LEU A 41 8.15 -4.65 2.79
CA LEU A 41 7.39 -5.17 3.93
C LEU A 41 5.88 -5.21 3.69
N ASP A 42 5.31 -4.16 3.11
CA ASP A 42 3.85 -4.05 2.90
C ASP A 42 3.34 -5.10 1.90
N SER A 43 4.08 -5.27 0.80
CA SER A 43 3.75 -6.29 -0.20
C SER A 43 3.94 -7.71 0.36
N ALA A 44 4.95 -7.90 1.20
CA ALA A 44 5.18 -9.17 1.89
C ALA A 44 4.02 -9.51 2.84
N LEU A 45 3.59 -8.57 3.68
CA LEU A 45 2.46 -8.76 4.59
C LEU A 45 1.17 -9.04 3.82
N SER A 46 0.86 -8.23 2.79
CA SER A 46 -0.34 -8.44 1.98
C SER A 46 -0.33 -9.81 1.27
N CYS A 47 0.84 -10.26 0.80
CA CYS A 47 1.01 -11.57 0.19
C CYS A 47 0.78 -12.72 1.19
N ALA A 48 1.34 -12.63 2.39
CA ALA A 48 1.16 -13.61 3.46
C ALA A 48 -0.32 -13.74 3.87
N LEU A 49 -0.99 -12.60 4.09
CA LEU A 49 -2.42 -12.55 4.40
C LEU A 49 -3.28 -13.13 3.26
N ALA A 50 -2.93 -12.83 2.01
CA ALA A 50 -3.62 -13.36 0.84
C ALA A 50 -3.46 -14.88 0.72
N ALA A 51 -2.24 -15.42 0.95
CA ALA A 51 -1.97 -16.85 0.93
C ALA A 51 -2.77 -17.58 2.00
N GLU A 52 -2.86 -17.02 3.20
CA GLU A 52 -3.68 -17.59 4.28
C GLU A 52 -5.19 -17.51 4.00
N ALA A 53 -5.64 -16.40 3.40
CA ALA A 53 -7.04 -16.19 3.12
C ALA A 53 -7.59 -17.06 2.00
N MET A 54 -6.82 -17.24 0.93
CA MET A 54 -7.29 -17.82 -0.33
C MET A 54 -6.74 -19.22 -0.61
N GLY A 55 -5.69 -19.63 0.11
CA GLY A 55 -4.81 -20.75 -0.24
C GLY A 55 -3.70 -20.32 -1.21
N PRO A 56 -2.45 -20.77 -0.98
CA PRO A 56 -1.30 -20.31 -1.76
C PRO A 56 -1.42 -20.60 -3.27
N GLU A 57 -2.12 -21.67 -3.66
CA GLU A 57 -2.40 -22.03 -5.05
C GLU A 57 -3.32 -21.00 -5.78
N ASN A 58 -4.00 -20.15 -5.03
CA ASN A 58 -4.90 -19.12 -5.54
C ASN A 58 -4.30 -17.72 -5.48
N VAL A 59 -3.01 -17.60 -5.14
CA VAL A 59 -2.29 -16.33 -5.10
C VAL A 59 -1.22 -16.29 -6.18
N ILE A 60 -1.27 -15.26 -7.02
CA ILE A 60 -0.29 -14.99 -8.07
C ILE A 60 0.54 -13.77 -7.66
N ALA A 61 1.80 -13.98 -7.30
CA ALA A 61 2.74 -12.93 -6.97
C ALA A 61 3.50 -12.47 -8.21
N LEU A 62 3.36 -11.20 -8.57
CA LEU A 62 4.08 -10.59 -9.69
C LEU A 62 5.32 -9.87 -9.18
N ARG A 63 6.49 -10.22 -9.71
CA ARG A 63 7.71 -9.43 -9.58
C ARG A 63 7.85 -8.59 -10.83
N LEU A 64 7.82 -7.27 -10.67
CA LEU A 64 7.81 -6.30 -11.78
C LEU A 64 9.04 -5.39 -11.69
N PRO A 65 10.26 -5.95 -11.90
CA PRO A 65 11.48 -5.16 -11.84
C PRO A 65 11.54 -4.15 -12.99
N TYR A 66 12.20 -3.03 -12.71
CA TYR A 66 12.77 -2.12 -13.69
C TYR A 66 14.29 -2.24 -13.61
N ARG A 67 15.03 -1.87 -14.62
CA ARG A 67 16.50 -2.01 -14.71
C ARG A 67 17.27 -1.45 -13.49
N THR A 68 16.69 -0.49 -12.73
CA THR A 68 17.30 0.09 -11.52
C THR A 68 16.80 -0.54 -10.23
N SER A 69 15.90 -1.51 -10.29
CA SER A 69 15.42 -2.23 -9.11
C SER A 69 16.57 -2.98 -8.44
N SER A 70 16.60 -2.96 -7.11
CA SER A 70 17.66 -3.59 -6.36
C SER A 70 17.58 -5.11 -6.43
N GLN A 71 18.73 -5.77 -6.45
CA GLN A 71 18.81 -7.24 -6.40
C GLN A 71 18.18 -7.77 -5.11
N ASP A 72 18.42 -7.09 -3.98
CA ASP A 72 17.82 -7.45 -2.68
C ASP A 72 16.29 -7.49 -2.73
N SER A 73 15.65 -6.58 -3.48
CA SER A 73 14.19 -6.58 -3.62
C SER A 73 13.69 -7.85 -4.33
N LEU A 74 14.40 -8.32 -5.35
CA LEU A 74 14.07 -9.57 -6.03
C LEU A 74 14.30 -10.80 -5.15
N GLU A 75 15.37 -10.81 -4.39
CA GLU A 75 15.70 -11.88 -3.44
C GLU A 75 14.68 -11.95 -2.31
N HIS A 76 14.29 -10.80 -1.73
CA HIS A 76 13.25 -10.73 -0.71
C HIS A 76 11.89 -11.21 -1.24
N ALA A 77 11.53 -10.84 -2.46
CA ALA A 77 10.33 -11.35 -3.10
C ALA A 77 10.40 -12.88 -3.28
N GLN A 78 11.59 -13.42 -3.64
CA GLN A 78 11.78 -14.86 -3.75
C GLN A 78 11.64 -15.57 -2.40
N LEU A 79 12.19 -15.01 -1.31
CA LEU A 79 12.00 -15.56 0.04
C LEU A 79 10.50 -15.72 0.38
N MET A 80 9.69 -14.72 0.06
CA MET A 80 8.25 -14.77 0.29
C MET A 80 7.56 -15.85 -0.56
N ILE A 81 7.92 -15.97 -1.83
CA ILE A 81 7.39 -17.00 -2.74
C ILE A 81 7.70 -18.39 -2.21
N ASP A 82 8.95 -18.61 -1.78
CA ASP A 82 9.41 -19.91 -1.28
C ASP A 82 8.78 -20.28 0.07
N GLN A 83 8.61 -19.29 0.95
CA GLN A 83 8.02 -19.53 2.28
C GLN A 83 6.53 -19.78 2.20
N PHE A 84 5.80 -18.96 1.47
CA PHE A 84 4.33 -19.04 1.40
C PHE A 84 3.81 -19.91 0.25
N LYS A 85 4.71 -20.48 -0.58
CA LYS A 85 4.40 -21.40 -1.69
C LYS A 85 3.40 -20.85 -2.70
N VAL A 86 3.40 -19.53 -2.91
CA VAL A 86 2.50 -18.88 -3.87
C VAL A 86 3.03 -19.04 -5.30
N GLN A 87 2.11 -18.98 -6.28
CA GLN A 87 2.50 -18.91 -7.69
C GLN A 87 3.19 -17.59 -7.99
N SER A 88 4.12 -17.56 -8.94
CA SER A 88 4.81 -16.31 -9.26
C SER A 88 5.15 -16.16 -10.73
N GLN A 89 5.19 -14.91 -11.17
CA GLN A 89 5.74 -14.51 -12.45
C GLN A 89 6.69 -13.32 -12.29
N THR A 90 7.70 -13.24 -13.15
CA THR A 90 8.58 -12.07 -13.26
C THR A 90 8.39 -11.45 -14.63
N ILE A 91 8.01 -10.18 -14.66
CA ILE A 91 7.81 -9.41 -15.89
C ILE A 91 8.60 -8.11 -15.76
N ASP A 92 9.65 -7.96 -16.55
CA ASP A 92 10.45 -6.74 -16.61
C ASP A 92 9.64 -5.62 -17.28
N ILE A 93 9.51 -4.48 -16.58
CA ILE A 93 8.75 -3.33 -17.09
C ILE A 93 9.60 -2.35 -17.90
N SER A 94 10.89 -2.62 -18.11
CA SER A 94 11.82 -1.68 -18.76
C SER A 94 11.39 -1.35 -20.19
N GLU A 95 10.92 -2.33 -20.96
CA GLU A 95 10.46 -2.11 -22.34
C GLU A 95 9.25 -1.17 -22.43
N VAL A 96 8.39 -1.14 -21.40
CA VAL A 96 7.24 -0.24 -21.32
C VAL A 96 7.65 1.15 -20.84
N VAL A 97 8.59 1.22 -19.90
CA VAL A 97 8.99 2.45 -19.20
C VAL A 97 10.00 3.27 -19.99
N ASP A 98 11.01 2.63 -20.61
CA ASP A 98 12.12 3.33 -21.26
C ASP A 98 11.68 4.27 -22.40
N PRO A 99 10.76 3.89 -23.29
CA PRO A 99 10.31 4.77 -24.36
C PRO A 99 9.62 6.05 -23.83
N LEU A 100 9.00 5.97 -22.64
CA LEU A 100 8.35 7.12 -22.01
C LEU A 100 9.36 8.04 -21.32
N ILE A 101 10.33 7.47 -20.62
CA ILE A 101 11.40 8.22 -19.93
C ILE A 101 12.35 8.86 -20.94
N GLY A 102 12.69 8.15 -22.01
CA GLY A 102 13.61 8.62 -23.03
C GLY A 102 13.14 9.84 -23.84
N ARG A 103 11.84 10.19 -23.76
CA ARG A 103 11.28 11.38 -24.42
C ARG A 103 11.75 12.70 -23.82
N ASP A 104 12.19 12.69 -22.57
CA ASP A 104 12.57 13.90 -21.84
C ASP A 104 13.80 13.60 -20.96
N PRO A 105 15.02 13.90 -21.44
CA PRO A 105 16.25 13.69 -20.70
C PRO A 105 16.29 14.40 -19.34
N GLU A 106 15.60 15.55 -19.22
CA GLU A 106 15.52 16.36 -18.00
C GLU A 106 14.37 15.92 -17.07
N MET A 107 13.75 14.77 -17.34
CA MET A 107 12.65 14.26 -16.52
C MET A 107 13.06 14.07 -15.06
N SER A 108 12.32 14.68 -14.14
CA SER A 108 12.57 14.56 -12.71
C SER A 108 12.42 13.11 -12.19
N LYS A 109 13.12 12.77 -11.11
CA LYS A 109 13.01 11.46 -10.45
C LYS A 109 11.56 11.10 -10.13
N THR A 110 10.78 12.05 -9.59
CA THR A 110 9.36 11.84 -9.25
C THR A 110 8.53 11.49 -10.49
N ARG A 111 8.75 12.15 -11.64
CA ARG A 111 8.04 11.82 -12.89
C ARG A 111 8.39 10.40 -13.36
N LYS A 112 9.68 10.04 -13.32
CA LYS A 112 10.16 8.68 -13.66
C LYS A 112 9.52 7.64 -12.75
N GLY A 113 9.55 7.86 -11.43
CA GLY A 113 8.91 6.99 -10.45
C GLY A 113 7.41 6.79 -10.69
N ASN A 114 6.70 7.87 -10.99
CA ASN A 114 5.27 7.82 -11.30
C ASN A 114 4.97 7.01 -12.58
N ILE A 115 5.85 7.07 -13.59
CA ILE A 115 5.73 6.23 -14.80
C ILE A 115 5.93 4.77 -14.44
N MET A 116 6.97 4.44 -13.68
CA MET A 116 7.23 3.07 -13.24
C MET A 116 6.08 2.49 -12.39
N ALA A 117 5.55 3.24 -11.44
CA ALA A 117 4.42 2.81 -10.62
C ALA A 117 3.17 2.52 -11.48
N ARG A 118 2.89 3.35 -12.49
CA ARG A 118 1.77 3.14 -13.40
C ARG A 118 2.02 2.00 -14.39
N ALA A 119 3.24 1.80 -14.86
CA ALA A 119 3.58 0.63 -15.67
C ALA A 119 3.34 -0.68 -14.89
N ARG A 120 3.74 -0.73 -13.62
CA ARG A 120 3.43 -1.87 -12.74
C ARG A 120 1.93 -2.09 -12.58
N MET A 121 1.16 -1.03 -12.43
CA MET A 121 -0.30 -1.12 -12.37
C MET A 121 -0.90 -1.68 -13.67
N ILE A 122 -0.44 -1.22 -14.84
CA ILE A 122 -0.91 -1.75 -16.13
C ILE A 122 -0.69 -3.26 -16.19
N VAL A 123 0.52 -3.73 -15.88
CA VAL A 123 0.83 -5.16 -15.87
C VAL A 123 -0.01 -5.92 -14.83
N LEU A 124 -0.20 -5.36 -13.63
CA LEU A 124 -1.03 -5.97 -12.59
C LEU A 124 -2.46 -6.23 -13.08
N TYR A 125 -3.08 -5.25 -13.72
CA TYR A 125 -4.46 -5.37 -14.21
C TYR A 125 -4.58 -6.25 -15.46
N ASP A 126 -3.58 -6.25 -16.35
CA ASP A 126 -3.49 -7.21 -17.44
C ASP A 126 -3.44 -8.66 -16.92
N GLN A 127 -2.55 -8.92 -15.96
CA GLN A 127 -2.42 -10.23 -15.36
C GLN A 127 -3.63 -10.62 -14.49
N SER A 128 -4.30 -9.64 -13.88
CA SER A 128 -5.59 -9.83 -13.22
C SER A 128 -6.61 -10.48 -14.16
N GLU A 129 -6.73 -9.97 -15.37
CA GLU A 129 -7.63 -10.54 -16.38
C GLU A 129 -7.14 -11.90 -16.87
N ALA A 130 -5.84 -12.05 -17.15
CA ALA A 130 -5.26 -13.29 -17.64
C ALA A 130 -5.46 -14.47 -16.68
N PHE A 131 -5.31 -14.24 -15.37
CA PHE A 131 -5.47 -15.26 -14.33
C PHE A 131 -6.89 -15.34 -13.76
N LYS A 132 -7.81 -14.45 -14.16
CA LYS A 132 -9.12 -14.29 -13.52
C LYS A 132 -8.95 -14.11 -12.01
N ALA A 133 -8.07 -13.20 -11.63
CA ALA A 133 -7.65 -12.94 -10.26
C ALA A 133 -7.89 -11.48 -9.87
N LEU A 134 -8.33 -11.22 -8.63
CA LEU A 134 -8.61 -9.87 -8.17
C LEU A 134 -7.33 -9.19 -7.64
N PRO A 135 -7.01 -7.93 -8.04
CA PRO A 135 -5.81 -7.24 -7.55
C PRO A 135 -5.87 -6.90 -6.06
N ILE A 136 -4.85 -7.32 -5.31
CA ILE A 136 -4.65 -6.99 -3.90
C ILE A 136 -3.70 -5.79 -3.77
N GLY A 137 -4.12 -4.80 -2.98
CA GLY A 137 -3.34 -3.62 -2.64
C GLY A 137 -2.34 -3.85 -1.51
N THR A 138 -1.36 -2.98 -1.47
CA THR A 138 -0.26 -3.03 -0.51
C THR A 138 -0.03 -1.70 0.21
N SER A 139 -0.94 -0.72 0.05
CA SER A 139 -0.83 0.58 0.71
C SER A 139 -1.29 0.50 2.16
N ASN A 140 -0.48 0.97 3.09
CA ASN A 140 -0.81 1.06 4.51
C ASN A 140 -1.47 2.41 4.88
N LYS A 141 -2.03 2.51 6.09
CA LYS A 141 -2.73 3.71 6.60
C LYS A 141 -1.84 4.95 6.59
N THR A 142 -0.59 4.82 7.00
CA THR A 142 0.38 5.93 7.06
C THR A 142 0.62 6.51 5.68
N GLU A 143 0.93 5.67 4.69
CA GLU A 143 1.18 6.08 3.31
C GLU A 143 -0.06 6.73 2.68
N ILE A 144 -1.24 6.14 2.90
CA ILE A 144 -2.53 6.67 2.43
C ILE A 144 -2.79 8.06 3.04
N LEU A 145 -2.59 8.26 4.34
CA LEU A 145 -2.81 9.54 5.01
C LEU A 145 -1.83 10.60 4.54
N LEU A 146 -0.54 10.27 4.44
CA LEU A 146 0.49 11.19 3.96
C LEU A 146 0.43 11.43 2.45
N GLY A 147 -0.31 10.61 1.70
CA GLY A 147 -0.33 10.60 0.24
C GLY A 147 1.03 10.25 -0.35
N TYR A 148 1.81 9.43 0.35
CA TYR A 148 3.09 8.90 -0.11
C TYR A 148 2.85 7.68 -1.01
N SER A 149 2.35 7.97 -2.19
CA SER A 149 1.93 6.98 -3.18
C SER A 149 1.63 7.65 -4.53
N THR A 150 1.55 6.88 -5.58
CA THR A 150 1.17 7.32 -6.93
C THR A 150 -0.28 6.96 -7.21
N MET A 151 -1.12 7.99 -7.35
CA MET A 151 -2.52 7.79 -7.75
C MET A 151 -2.59 7.11 -9.11
N TRP A 152 -3.43 6.06 -9.21
CA TRP A 152 -3.51 5.19 -10.41
C TRP A 152 -2.19 4.48 -10.75
N GLY A 153 -1.34 4.28 -9.75
CA GLY A 153 -0.14 3.47 -9.80
C GLY A 153 -0.21 2.41 -8.71
N ASP A 154 0.64 2.52 -7.69
CA ASP A 154 0.70 1.63 -6.53
C ASP A 154 -0.56 1.68 -5.64
N MET A 155 -1.38 2.76 -5.71
CA MET A 155 -2.68 2.81 -5.05
C MET A 155 -3.77 1.99 -5.74
N ALA A 156 -3.57 1.57 -6.99
CA ALA A 156 -4.59 0.88 -7.74
C ALA A 156 -4.72 -0.59 -7.28
N SER A 157 -5.89 -0.91 -6.74
CA SER A 157 -6.23 -2.27 -6.30
C SER A 157 -7.74 -2.41 -6.21
N ALA A 158 -8.23 -3.65 -6.15
CA ALA A 158 -9.64 -3.94 -5.89
C ALA A 158 -9.92 -4.15 -4.40
N VAL A 159 -8.96 -4.71 -3.68
CA VAL A 159 -9.02 -4.96 -2.23
C VAL A 159 -7.70 -4.53 -1.60
N ASN A 160 -7.74 -3.67 -0.58
CA ASN A 160 -6.54 -3.22 0.12
C ASN A 160 -6.59 -3.62 1.61
N PRO A 161 -6.07 -4.80 1.98
CA PRO A 161 -6.24 -5.36 3.32
C PRO A 161 -5.53 -4.58 4.43
N ILE A 162 -4.37 -4.00 4.16
CA ILE A 162 -3.56 -3.32 5.17
C ILE A 162 -3.79 -1.80 5.24
N GLY A 163 -4.81 -1.31 4.55
CA GLY A 163 -5.11 0.13 4.44
C GLY A 163 -5.49 0.81 5.76
N ASP A 164 -5.83 0.06 6.80
CA ASP A 164 -6.12 0.58 8.15
C ASP A 164 -5.02 0.26 9.18
N LEU A 165 -3.88 -0.30 8.75
CA LEU A 165 -2.72 -0.51 9.61
C LEU A 165 -1.70 0.61 9.42
N TYR A 166 -1.25 1.22 10.52
CA TYR A 166 -0.07 2.08 10.51
C TYR A 166 1.20 1.27 10.18
N LYS A 167 2.23 1.92 9.63
CA LYS A 167 3.50 1.24 9.26
C LYS A 167 4.12 0.47 10.42
N THR A 168 4.06 1.01 11.62
CA THR A 168 4.52 0.35 12.84
C THR A 168 3.68 -0.90 13.17
N GLN A 169 2.39 -0.88 12.90
CA GLN A 169 1.49 -2.04 13.05
C GLN A 169 1.70 -3.09 11.96
N VAL A 170 2.01 -2.66 10.73
CA VAL A 170 2.46 -3.56 9.66
C VAL A 170 3.69 -4.36 10.12
N ARG A 171 4.68 -3.70 10.75
CA ARG A 171 5.85 -4.40 11.30
C ARG A 171 5.48 -5.40 12.41
N GLN A 172 4.54 -5.05 13.31
CA GLN A 172 4.09 -5.95 14.38
C GLN A 172 3.43 -7.21 13.79
N LEU A 173 2.50 -7.03 12.86
CA LEU A 173 1.79 -8.14 12.25
C LEU A 173 2.71 -9.00 11.37
N SER A 174 3.68 -8.39 10.70
CA SER A 174 4.69 -9.11 9.91
C SER A 174 5.55 -10.04 10.75
N ARG A 175 5.95 -9.60 11.95
CA ARG A 175 6.66 -10.46 12.90
C ARG A 175 5.80 -11.63 13.37
N ALA A 176 4.52 -11.38 13.65
CA ALA A 176 3.57 -12.43 14.08
C ALA A 176 3.22 -13.44 12.97
N LEU A 177 3.45 -13.10 11.71
CA LEU A 177 3.27 -13.98 10.54
C LEU A 177 4.58 -14.60 10.05
N ASP A 178 5.66 -14.51 10.86
CA ASP A 178 6.97 -15.07 10.57
C ASP A 178 7.56 -14.60 9.23
N ILE A 179 7.24 -13.37 8.80
CA ILE A 179 7.87 -12.79 7.61
C ILE A 179 9.38 -12.65 7.88
N PRO A 180 10.27 -12.99 6.92
CA PRO A 180 11.70 -12.99 7.13
C PRO A 180 12.23 -11.65 7.67
N SER A 181 13.09 -11.70 8.69
CA SER A 181 13.68 -10.51 9.33
C SER A 181 14.41 -9.61 8.33
N ALA A 182 15.04 -10.17 7.31
CA ALA A 182 15.67 -9.43 6.23
C ALA A 182 14.71 -8.46 5.53
N ILE A 183 13.41 -8.78 5.46
CA ILE A 183 12.36 -7.92 4.89
C ILE A 183 11.86 -6.92 5.94
N ILE A 184 11.66 -7.38 7.19
CA ILE A 184 11.13 -6.54 8.28
C ILE A 184 12.11 -5.41 8.64
N ASP A 185 13.40 -5.73 8.67
CA ASP A 185 14.46 -4.82 9.12
C ASP A 185 15.03 -3.96 7.98
N LYS A 186 14.64 -4.23 6.72
CA LYS A 186 15.02 -3.40 5.57
C LYS A 186 14.45 -1.99 5.73
N PRO A 187 15.28 -0.93 5.54
CA PRO A 187 14.78 0.43 5.50
C PRO A 187 13.66 0.58 4.45
N PRO A 188 12.52 1.22 4.80
CA PRO A 188 11.42 1.41 3.87
C PRO A 188 11.85 2.21 2.64
N SER A 189 11.52 1.71 1.46
CA SER A 189 11.85 2.35 0.18
C SER A 189 10.88 1.90 -0.91
N ALA A 190 10.49 2.83 -1.78
CA ALA A 190 9.73 2.53 -2.98
C ALA A 190 10.59 1.91 -4.10
N ASP A 191 11.93 1.81 -3.93
CA ASP A 191 12.91 1.21 -4.87
C ASP A 191 12.77 1.74 -6.31
N LEU A 192 12.52 3.05 -6.44
CA LEU A 192 12.36 3.71 -7.73
C LEU A 192 13.69 4.25 -8.29
N TRP A 193 14.67 4.50 -7.40
CA TRP A 193 16.05 4.89 -7.74
C TRP A 193 17.02 4.48 -6.65
N VAL A 194 18.28 4.33 -7.03
CA VAL A 194 19.35 3.91 -6.13
C VAL A 194 19.48 4.84 -4.92
N GLY A 195 19.48 4.28 -3.72
CA GLY A 195 19.64 5.01 -2.45
C GLY A 195 18.38 5.74 -1.96
N GLN A 196 17.21 5.48 -2.55
CA GLN A 196 15.95 5.99 -2.05
C GLN A 196 15.62 5.38 -0.68
N THR A 197 15.19 6.22 0.27
CA THR A 197 14.52 5.80 1.50
C THR A 197 13.32 6.70 1.75
N ASP A 198 12.22 6.12 2.21
CA ASP A 198 10.98 6.87 2.44
C ASP A 198 11.19 7.96 3.50
N GLU A 199 11.87 7.64 4.60
CA GLU A 199 12.10 8.56 5.71
C GLU A 199 12.97 9.76 5.31
N SER A 200 13.94 9.57 4.40
CA SER A 200 14.71 10.71 3.87
C SER A 200 13.89 11.66 3.02
N GLU A 201 12.89 11.15 2.29
CA GLU A 201 11.98 11.96 1.48
C GLU A 201 10.87 12.61 2.31
N LEU A 202 10.42 11.92 3.35
CA LEU A 202 9.40 12.40 4.26
C LEU A 202 9.95 13.46 5.22
N GLY A 203 11.21 13.30 5.65
CA GLY A 203 11.88 14.15 6.62
C GLY A 203 11.60 13.79 8.09
N PHE A 204 11.00 12.62 8.33
CA PHE A 204 10.69 12.07 9.66
C PHE A 204 10.59 10.55 9.63
N THR A 205 10.68 9.91 10.79
CA THR A 205 10.57 8.46 10.91
C THR A 205 9.10 7.99 10.95
N TYR A 206 8.88 6.75 10.55
CA TYR A 206 7.54 6.15 10.64
C TYR A 206 7.06 6.04 12.10
N GLU A 207 7.94 5.76 13.05
CA GLU A 207 7.60 5.70 14.47
C GLU A 207 7.08 7.03 15.02
N GLN A 208 7.64 8.15 14.56
CA GLN A 208 7.20 9.48 14.97
C GLN A 208 5.87 9.85 14.32
N VAL A 209 5.76 9.65 13.00
CA VAL A 209 4.57 10.08 12.28
C VAL A 209 3.35 9.23 12.58
N ASP A 210 3.51 7.92 12.81
CA ASP A 210 2.40 7.04 13.16
C ASP A 210 1.76 7.45 14.49
N LYS A 211 2.57 7.80 15.51
CA LYS A 211 2.07 8.32 16.78
C LYS A 211 1.27 9.61 16.60
N LEU A 212 1.78 10.55 15.79
CA LEU A 212 1.09 11.79 15.52
C LEU A 212 -0.21 11.57 14.73
N LEU A 213 -0.17 10.72 13.70
CA LEU A 213 -1.36 10.38 12.90
C LEU A 213 -2.42 9.66 13.74
N TYR A 214 -2.01 8.80 14.66
CA TYR A 214 -2.91 8.12 15.60
C TYR A 214 -3.67 9.13 16.49
N LEU A 215 -2.99 10.16 17.02
CA LEU A 215 -3.66 11.23 17.73
C LEU A 215 -4.62 12.03 16.85
N LEU A 216 -4.15 12.46 15.69
CA LEU A 216 -4.93 13.29 14.78
C LEU A 216 -6.16 12.57 14.22
N VAL A 217 -6.04 11.30 13.87
CA VAL A 217 -7.06 10.55 13.13
C VAL A 217 -7.94 9.71 14.05
N ASP A 218 -7.33 8.85 14.87
CA ASP A 218 -8.09 7.91 15.70
C ASP A 218 -8.60 8.57 16.99
N HIS A 219 -7.80 9.43 17.62
CA HIS A 219 -8.20 10.21 18.79
C HIS A 219 -8.83 11.57 18.48
N ARG A 220 -8.78 12.01 17.20
CA ARG A 220 -9.35 13.27 16.73
C ARG A 220 -8.77 14.52 17.39
N PHE A 221 -7.53 14.46 17.83
CA PHE A 221 -6.82 15.61 18.38
C PHE A 221 -6.60 16.66 17.28
N ASN A 222 -6.74 17.92 17.65
CA ASN A 222 -6.31 18.99 16.79
C ASN A 222 -4.79 19.24 16.90
N ALA A 223 -4.23 20.08 16.05
CA ALA A 223 -2.79 20.35 16.01
C ALA A 223 -2.26 20.88 17.36
N ARG A 224 -3.03 21.73 18.07
CA ARG A 224 -2.65 22.29 19.36
C ARG A 224 -2.58 21.21 20.43
N GLU A 225 -3.58 20.36 20.52
CA GLU A 225 -3.61 19.23 21.46
C GLU A 225 -2.42 18.28 21.23
N CYS A 226 -2.04 18.03 19.98
CA CYS A 226 -0.84 17.25 19.68
C CYS A 226 0.45 17.93 20.18
N MET A 227 0.56 19.26 20.06
CA MET A 227 1.69 20.01 20.62
C MET A 227 1.71 19.98 22.16
N GLU A 228 0.55 20.01 22.79
CA GLU A 228 0.42 19.86 24.26
C GLU A 228 0.87 18.46 24.74
N GLU A 229 0.76 17.43 23.88
CA GLU A 229 1.32 16.08 24.15
C GLU A 229 2.84 15.99 23.89
N GLY A 230 3.48 17.09 23.48
CA GLY A 230 4.94 17.22 23.35
C GLY A 230 5.49 17.02 21.95
N PHE A 231 4.65 17.01 20.92
CA PHE A 231 5.14 17.02 19.54
C PHE A 231 5.63 18.42 19.13
N ASP A 232 6.71 18.44 18.36
CA ASP A 232 7.26 19.70 17.80
C ASP A 232 6.25 20.38 16.88
N GLU A 233 6.10 21.69 17.01
CA GLU A 233 5.15 22.49 16.22
C GLU A 233 5.42 22.41 14.72
N THR A 234 6.69 22.48 14.30
CA THR A 234 7.06 22.44 12.89
C THR A 234 6.70 21.08 12.29
N PHE A 235 6.96 20.00 13.02
CA PHE A 235 6.61 18.65 12.62
C PHE A 235 5.09 18.46 12.52
N VAL A 236 4.32 18.85 13.53
CA VAL A 236 2.85 18.76 13.53
C VAL A 236 2.27 19.50 12.33
N ASN A 237 2.70 20.75 12.12
CA ASN A 237 2.21 21.58 11.01
C ASN A 237 2.58 20.98 9.63
N ALA A 238 3.78 20.43 9.48
CA ALA A 238 4.22 19.77 8.25
C ALA A 238 3.34 18.56 7.92
N VAL A 239 3.09 17.69 8.90
CA VAL A 239 2.26 16.49 8.74
C VAL A 239 0.82 16.86 8.42
N VAL A 240 0.20 17.76 9.20
CA VAL A 240 -1.19 18.23 8.96
C VAL A 240 -1.34 18.83 7.57
N LYS A 241 -0.40 19.71 7.16
CA LYS A 241 -0.39 20.29 5.82
C LYS A 241 -0.29 19.22 4.73
N ARG A 242 0.57 18.19 4.93
CA ARG A 242 0.76 17.10 3.99
C ARG A 242 -0.51 16.24 3.85
N VAL A 243 -1.13 15.87 4.96
CA VAL A 243 -2.38 15.09 4.99
C VAL A 243 -3.50 15.82 4.25
N ARG A 244 -3.66 17.14 4.51
CA ARG A 244 -4.68 17.99 3.86
C ARG A 244 -4.40 18.15 2.37
N ARG A 245 -3.17 18.46 1.98
CA ARG A 245 -2.78 18.65 0.58
C ARG A 245 -3.01 17.41 -0.27
N ASN A 246 -2.84 16.22 0.31
CA ASN A 246 -2.97 14.94 -0.39
C ASN A 246 -4.35 14.28 -0.22
N GLN A 247 -5.33 15.00 0.35
CA GLN A 247 -6.71 14.51 0.52
C GLN A 247 -7.30 13.96 -0.78
N PHE A 248 -7.05 14.63 -1.91
CA PHE A 248 -7.58 14.24 -3.21
C PHE A 248 -7.13 12.84 -3.66
N LYS A 249 -5.97 12.35 -3.21
CA LYS A 249 -5.49 11.01 -3.55
C LYS A 249 -6.33 9.89 -2.93
N ARG A 250 -7.04 10.18 -1.84
CA ARG A 250 -7.91 9.25 -1.11
C ARG A 250 -9.35 9.26 -1.59
N MET A 251 -9.66 10.12 -2.54
CA MET A 251 -11.02 10.31 -3.06
C MET A 251 -11.09 9.85 -4.50
N MET A 252 -12.22 9.26 -4.87
CA MET A 252 -12.54 9.11 -6.29
C MET A 252 -12.67 10.50 -6.94
N PRO A 253 -12.44 10.62 -8.25
CA PRO A 253 -12.62 11.90 -8.93
C PRO A 253 -13.98 12.52 -8.60
N PRO A 254 -14.03 13.81 -8.18
CA PRO A 254 -15.29 14.45 -7.84
C PRO A 254 -16.16 14.58 -9.10
N ILE A 255 -17.45 14.29 -8.93
CA ILE A 255 -18.45 14.39 -10.00
C ILE A 255 -19.29 15.62 -9.76
N ALA A 256 -19.46 16.46 -10.78
CA ALA A 256 -20.33 17.63 -10.71
C ALA A 256 -21.79 17.16 -10.55
N LYS A 257 -22.43 17.67 -9.50
CA LYS A 257 -23.81 17.31 -9.19
C LYS A 257 -24.78 18.16 -10.03
N VAL A 258 -25.41 17.54 -11.02
CA VAL A 258 -26.41 18.17 -11.91
C VAL A 258 -27.78 17.47 -11.85
N SER A 259 -27.91 16.43 -11.03
CA SER A 259 -29.16 15.69 -10.85
C SER A 259 -29.42 15.41 -9.37
N ASN A 260 -30.63 14.96 -9.06
CA ASN A 260 -31.02 14.64 -7.69
C ASN A 260 -30.34 13.38 -7.14
N ARG A 261 -29.76 12.54 -8.01
CA ARG A 261 -29.11 11.28 -7.62
C ARG A 261 -27.79 11.11 -8.38
N THR A 262 -26.73 11.72 -7.86
CA THR A 262 -25.38 11.62 -8.42
C THR A 262 -24.69 10.36 -7.89
N ILE A 263 -24.08 9.59 -8.79
CA ILE A 263 -23.33 8.38 -8.46
C ILE A 263 -22.20 8.72 -7.49
N GLY A 264 -22.06 7.92 -6.43
CA GLY A 264 -21.01 8.11 -5.42
C GLY A 264 -21.32 9.18 -4.36
N TYR A 265 -22.48 9.88 -4.47
CA TYR A 265 -22.94 10.88 -3.51
C TYR A 265 -24.33 10.54 -2.97
N ASP A 266 -25.36 10.64 -3.82
CA ASP A 266 -26.76 10.38 -3.44
C ASP A 266 -27.20 8.96 -3.80
N PHE A 267 -26.54 8.36 -4.79
CA PHE A 267 -26.74 6.96 -5.15
C PHE A 267 -25.49 6.18 -4.71
N LEU A 268 -25.61 5.58 -3.53
CA LEU A 268 -24.61 4.68 -2.96
C LEU A 268 -25.17 3.26 -3.07
N TYR A 269 -24.47 2.41 -3.82
CA TYR A 269 -24.82 0.99 -3.86
C TYR A 269 -24.39 0.36 -2.52
N LEU A 270 -25.35 -0.17 -1.79
CA LEU A 270 -25.06 -0.88 -0.56
C LEU A 270 -24.40 -2.22 -0.88
N ARG A 271 -23.33 -2.54 -0.16
CA ARG A 271 -22.58 -3.79 -0.38
C ARG A 271 -23.45 -5.05 -0.27
N ASP A 272 -24.50 -4.97 0.56
CA ASP A 272 -25.38 -6.10 0.86
C ASP A 272 -26.67 -6.10 0.01
N TRP A 273 -26.79 -5.21 -0.99
CA TRP A 273 -27.94 -5.18 -1.87
C TRP A 273 -27.89 -6.30 -2.89
N GLY A 274 -28.96 -7.10 -2.92
CA GLY A 274 -29.22 -8.07 -3.98
C GLY A 274 -28.27 -9.27 -4.01
N THR A 275 -27.67 -9.59 -2.87
CA THR A 275 -26.90 -10.84 -2.69
C THR A 275 -27.76 -11.92 -2.08
#